data_96865522e60ba6e00a24bd125edf0932
#
_entry.id   96865522e60ba6e00a24bd125edf0932
#
_cell.length_a   1.000
_cell.length_b   1.000
_cell.length_c   1.000
_cell.angle_alpha   90.00
_cell.angle_beta   90.00
_cell.angle_gamma   90.00
#
_symmetry.space_group_name_H-M   'P 1'
#
loop_
_entity.id
_entity.type
_entity.pdbx_description
1 polymer ?
#
loop_
_entity_poly.entity_id
_entity_poly.type
_entity_poly.pdbx_seq_one_letter_code
_entity_poly.pdbx_strand_id
1 'polypeptide(L)'
;MRLKDKVALITGGAAGMGAATAKLFASEGAKVVVADILDAEANEVASGIKSNAGEARSQHLDVTSEADWAQAVSAALSAWGRLDILINNAGVSGSDPDLLSMSVWDTQMNVNAKGVFLGMRAVIPVMQKARRGAIVNISSISGLVGQRVVHMGYNAAKGAVRMMTKAAAVQFARDGIRVNSVHPGMMPPMRTSKLTADPEVRKSLIAPVPMGREGRVEEVAYANLFLASDEASYITGVELPVDGGFVAV
;
A
#
# COMPACT_ATOMS: atom_id res chain seq x y z
N MET A 1 -9.12 -3.45 -20.13
CA MET A 1 -8.52 -2.42 -19.25
C MET A 1 -9.49 -2.17 -18.08
N ARG A 2 -9.12 -2.67 -16.91
CA ARG A 2 -9.95 -2.67 -15.69
C ARG A 2 -9.99 -1.31 -14.98
N LEU A 3 -9.01 -0.42 -15.28
CA LEU A 3 -8.88 0.91 -14.67
C LEU A 3 -8.90 2.05 -15.70
N LYS A 4 -9.51 1.81 -16.87
CA LYS A 4 -9.56 2.80 -17.94
C LYS A 4 -10.04 4.16 -17.43
N ASP A 5 -9.28 5.22 -17.73
CA ASP A 5 -9.54 6.62 -17.38
C ASP A 5 -9.58 6.94 -15.87
N LYS A 6 -9.23 5.99 -14.98
CA LYS A 6 -9.11 6.26 -13.54
C LYS A 6 -7.74 6.87 -13.22
N VAL A 7 -7.70 7.71 -12.20
CA VAL A 7 -6.47 8.31 -11.67
C VAL A 7 -6.14 7.65 -10.34
N ALA A 8 -4.93 7.10 -10.23
CA ALA A 8 -4.43 6.41 -9.04
C ALA A 8 -3.22 7.12 -8.44
N LEU A 9 -3.22 7.33 -7.13
CA LEU A 9 -2.06 7.74 -6.34
C LEU A 9 -1.55 6.53 -5.57
N ILE A 10 -0.28 6.19 -5.76
CA ILE A 10 0.36 5.01 -5.16
C ILE A 10 1.57 5.46 -4.35
N THR A 11 1.54 5.25 -3.04
CA THR A 11 2.65 5.60 -2.16
C THR A 11 3.65 4.45 -2.04
N GLY A 12 4.94 4.76 -1.82
CA GLY A 12 5.99 3.76 -1.88
C GLY A 12 6.13 3.17 -3.29
N GLY A 13 5.86 4.00 -4.31
CA GLY A 13 5.77 3.61 -5.71
C GLY A 13 7.11 3.41 -6.42
N ALA A 14 8.23 3.77 -5.77
CA ALA A 14 9.56 3.70 -6.36
C ALA A 14 10.10 2.27 -6.47
N ALA A 15 9.61 1.31 -5.67
CA ALA A 15 10.15 -0.05 -5.64
C ALA A 15 9.10 -1.10 -5.23
N GLY A 16 9.48 -2.37 -5.33
CA GLY A 16 8.74 -3.51 -4.77
C GLY A 16 7.27 -3.56 -5.18
N MET A 17 6.38 -3.81 -4.21
CA MET A 17 4.93 -3.95 -4.44
C MET A 17 4.29 -2.67 -5.00
N GLY A 18 4.77 -1.48 -4.57
CA GLY A 18 4.28 -0.20 -5.08
C GLY A 18 4.60 0.00 -6.55
N ALA A 19 5.84 -0.24 -6.97
CA ALA A 19 6.25 -0.14 -8.37
C ALA A 19 5.53 -1.17 -9.26
N ALA A 20 5.38 -2.41 -8.78
CA ALA A 20 4.62 -3.44 -9.49
C ALA A 20 3.14 -3.03 -9.65
N THR A 21 2.52 -2.50 -8.59
CA THR A 21 1.15 -1.98 -8.65
C THR A 21 1.03 -0.81 -9.64
N ALA A 22 1.99 0.13 -9.62
CA ALA A 22 1.98 1.29 -10.52
C ALA A 22 2.04 0.88 -12.00
N LYS A 23 2.96 -0.03 -12.33
CA LYS A 23 3.10 -0.58 -13.69
C LYS A 23 1.85 -1.33 -14.14
N LEU A 24 1.30 -2.19 -13.29
CA LEU A 24 0.09 -2.96 -13.59
C LEU A 24 -1.13 -2.04 -13.76
N PHE A 25 -1.30 -1.03 -12.89
CA PHE A 25 -2.42 -0.09 -13.02
C PHE A 25 -2.36 0.71 -14.32
N ALA A 26 -1.16 1.16 -14.69
CA ALA A 26 -0.97 1.87 -15.96
C ALA A 26 -1.27 0.97 -17.18
N SER A 27 -0.85 -0.30 -17.17
CA SER A 27 -1.18 -1.26 -18.24
C SER A 27 -2.67 -1.57 -18.33
N GLU A 28 -3.41 -1.35 -17.23
CA GLU A 28 -4.86 -1.49 -17.16
C GLU A 28 -5.60 -0.15 -17.40
N GLY A 29 -4.89 0.86 -17.93
CA GLY A 29 -5.45 2.13 -18.40
C GLY A 29 -5.60 3.20 -17.34
N ALA A 30 -5.02 3.04 -16.16
CA ALA A 30 -4.99 4.11 -15.16
C ALA A 30 -3.90 5.14 -15.49
N LYS A 31 -4.17 6.39 -15.10
CA LYS A 31 -3.18 7.46 -14.98
C LYS A 31 -2.59 7.41 -13.57
N VAL A 32 -1.28 7.32 -13.42
CA VAL A 32 -0.65 6.97 -12.15
C VAL A 32 0.23 8.09 -11.62
N VAL A 33 0.00 8.50 -10.37
CA VAL A 33 0.98 9.23 -9.57
C VAL A 33 1.82 8.23 -8.80
N VAL A 34 3.10 8.12 -9.15
CA VAL A 34 4.11 7.31 -8.46
C VAL A 34 4.71 8.18 -7.37
N ALA A 35 4.24 8.00 -6.12
CA ALA A 35 4.64 8.84 -5.00
C ALA A 35 5.61 8.12 -4.07
N ASP A 36 6.75 8.74 -3.76
CA ASP A 36 7.78 8.19 -2.88
C ASP A 36 8.68 9.32 -2.35
N ILE A 37 9.48 9.02 -1.31
CA ILE A 37 10.59 9.86 -0.85
C ILE A 37 11.86 9.67 -1.73
N LEU A 38 11.89 8.62 -2.53
CA LEU A 38 12.99 8.26 -3.44
C LEU A 38 12.69 8.82 -4.83
N ASP A 39 12.96 10.11 -5.01
CA ASP A 39 12.56 10.87 -6.21
C ASP A 39 13.12 10.29 -7.50
N ALA A 40 14.38 9.87 -7.51
CA ALA A 40 15.05 9.32 -8.68
C ALA A 40 14.39 8.01 -9.13
N GLU A 41 14.21 7.07 -8.21
CA GLU A 41 13.61 5.77 -8.48
C GLU A 41 12.12 5.90 -8.85
N ALA A 42 11.37 6.80 -8.18
CA ALA A 42 9.98 7.11 -8.55
C ALA A 42 9.88 7.65 -9.98
N ASN A 43 10.83 8.51 -10.37
CA ASN A 43 10.91 9.04 -11.73
C ASN A 43 11.27 7.96 -12.76
N GLU A 44 12.16 7.03 -12.42
CA GLU A 44 12.46 5.86 -13.28
C GLU A 44 11.21 5.01 -13.52
N VAL A 45 10.44 4.71 -12.49
CA VAL A 45 9.18 3.95 -12.61
C VAL A 45 8.18 4.70 -13.48
N ALA A 46 7.98 6.00 -13.25
CA ALA A 46 7.05 6.81 -14.03
C ALA A 46 7.49 6.92 -15.51
N SER A 47 8.79 7.07 -15.77
CA SER A 47 9.37 7.10 -17.11
C SER A 47 9.21 5.76 -17.82
N GLY A 48 9.44 4.65 -17.13
CA GLY A 48 9.22 3.30 -17.66
C GLY A 48 7.75 3.05 -18.04
N ILE A 49 6.80 3.57 -17.25
CA ILE A 49 5.37 3.51 -17.60
C ILE A 49 5.09 4.29 -18.89
N LYS A 50 5.63 5.52 -19.02
CA LYS A 50 5.45 6.36 -20.22
C LYS A 50 6.04 5.72 -21.47
N SER A 51 7.21 5.09 -21.35
CA SER A 51 7.87 4.39 -22.47
C SER A 51 7.04 3.21 -22.99
N ASN A 52 6.13 2.68 -22.19
CA ASN A 52 5.19 1.63 -22.56
C ASN A 52 3.76 2.18 -22.84
N ALA A 53 3.68 3.42 -23.34
CA ALA A 53 2.45 4.11 -23.70
C ALA A 53 1.43 4.32 -22.57
N GLY A 54 1.85 4.22 -21.32
CA GLY A 54 1.04 4.56 -20.16
C GLY A 54 1.15 6.03 -19.77
N GLU A 55 0.24 6.51 -18.92
CA GLU A 55 0.28 7.85 -18.34
C GLU A 55 0.73 7.78 -16.88
N ALA A 56 1.86 8.38 -16.54
CA ALA A 56 2.36 8.46 -15.17
C ALA A 56 3.13 9.73 -14.89
N ARG A 57 3.22 10.10 -13.62
CA ARG A 57 4.12 11.13 -13.11
C ARG A 57 4.68 10.71 -11.75
N SER A 58 5.90 11.10 -11.47
CA SER A 58 6.49 10.99 -10.14
C SER A 58 6.07 12.18 -9.27
N GLN A 59 6.01 11.97 -7.96
CA GLN A 59 5.72 13.00 -6.96
C GLN A 59 6.48 12.68 -5.67
N HIS A 60 7.25 13.65 -5.17
CA HIS A 60 7.83 13.52 -3.83
C HIS A 60 6.72 13.40 -2.78
N LEU A 61 6.83 12.42 -1.88
CA LEU A 61 5.88 12.26 -0.78
C LEU A 61 6.53 11.53 0.40
N ASP A 62 6.81 12.26 1.46
CA ASP A 62 6.93 11.69 2.80
C ASP A 62 5.52 11.51 3.37
N VAL A 63 5.10 10.27 3.57
CA VAL A 63 3.76 9.95 4.07
C VAL A 63 3.50 10.47 5.49
N THR A 64 4.52 10.89 6.22
CA THR A 64 4.39 11.52 7.54
C THR A 64 4.14 13.03 7.47
N SER A 65 4.29 13.65 6.28
CA SER A 65 4.15 15.09 6.02
C SER A 65 2.76 15.42 5.44
N GLU A 66 1.98 16.21 6.17
CA GLU A 66 0.67 16.70 5.67
C GLU A 66 0.83 17.61 4.45
N ALA A 67 1.92 18.38 4.40
CA ALA A 67 2.20 19.27 3.27
C ALA A 67 2.47 18.49 1.97
N ASP A 68 3.23 17.40 2.05
CA ASP A 68 3.52 16.55 0.89
C ASP A 68 2.25 15.85 0.39
N TRP A 69 1.38 15.41 1.30
CA TRP A 69 0.08 14.86 0.94
C TRP A 69 -0.78 15.88 0.16
N ALA A 70 -0.83 17.14 0.63
CA ALA A 70 -1.53 18.20 -0.08
C ALA A 70 -0.99 18.42 -1.49
N GLN A 71 0.35 18.41 -1.64
CA GLN A 71 1.01 18.53 -2.94
C GLN A 71 0.72 17.33 -3.84
N ALA A 72 0.76 16.10 -3.32
CA ALA A 72 0.51 14.89 -4.11
C ALA A 72 -0.94 14.84 -4.63
N VAL A 73 -1.92 15.21 -3.80
CA VAL A 73 -3.32 15.31 -4.23
C VAL A 73 -3.48 16.42 -5.28
N SER A 74 -2.90 17.61 -5.04
CA SER A 74 -2.92 18.71 -5.99
C SER A 74 -2.29 18.34 -7.34
N ALA A 75 -1.20 17.58 -7.32
CA ALA A 75 -0.54 17.10 -8.53
C ALA A 75 -1.44 16.22 -9.39
N ALA A 76 -2.21 15.30 -8.78
CA ALA A 76 -3.18 14.46 -9.49
C ALA A 76 -4.32 15.31 -10.08
N LEU A 77 -4.89 16.21 -9.27
CA LEU A 77 -6.01 17.06 -9.69
C LEU A 77 -5.61 18.04 -10.79
N SER A 78 -4.43 18.65 -10.70
CA SER A 78 -3.93 19.57 -11.73
C SER A 78 -3.61 18.87 -13.05
N ALA A 79 -3.15 17.61 -13.00
CA ALA A 79 -2.80 16.88 -14.22
C ALA A 79 -4.04 16.31 -14.92
N TRP A 80 -5.04 15.81 -14.17
CA TRP A 80 -6.12 15.01 -14.73
C TRP A 80 -7.52 15.36 -14.21
N GLY A 81 -7.65 16.36 -13.35
CA GLY A 81 -8.93 16.85 -12.84
C GLY A 81 -9.66 15.94 -11.86
N ARG A 82 -9.06 14.79 -11.48
CA ARG A 82 -9.70 13.76 -10.64
C ARG A 82 -8.69 12.94 -9.86
N LEU A 83 -9.16 12.26 -8.83
CA LEU A 83 -8.44 11.22 -8.09
C LEU A 83 -9.43 10.15 -7.65
N ASP A 84 -9.30 8.94 -8.19
CA ASP A 84 -10.26 7.86 -8.01
C ASP A 84 -9.76 6.76 -7.08
N ILE A 85 -8.44 6.56 -7.03
CA ILE A 85 -7.82 5.44 -6.33
C ILE A 85 -6.66 5.94 -5.48
N LEU A 86 -6.61 5.47 -4.22
CA LEU A 86 -5.44 5.57 -3.37
C LEU A 86 -4.94 4.18 -3.00
N ILE A 87 -3.65 3.92 -3.23
CA ILE A 87 -2.94 2.76 -2.69
C ILE A 87 -1.97 3.25 -1.62
N ASN A 88 -2.32 3.09 -0.36
CA ASN A 88 -1.44 3.32 0.78
C ASN A 88 -0.49 2.14 0.94
N ASN A 89 0.61 2.15 0.18
CA ASN A 89 1.58 1.06 0.15
C ASN A 89 2.91 1.42 0.85
N ALA A 90 3.27 2.69 0.94
CA ALA A 90 4.49 3.11 1.63
C ALA A 90 4.57 2.53 3.05
N GLY A 91 5.76 2.08 3.42
CA GLY A 91 5.97 1.51 4.74
C GLY A 91 7.42 1.10 4.96
N VAL A 92 7.75 0.87 6.22
CA VAL A 92 9.06 0.37 6.66
C VAL A 92 8.92 -1.00 7.33
N SER A 93 9.96 -1.82 7.20
CA SER A 93 10.00 -3.15 7.80
C SER A 93 9.99 -3.07 9.33
N GLY A 94 9.32 -4.03 9.97
CA GLY A 94 9.38 -4.25 11.42
C GLY A 94 10.56 -5.13 11.87
N SER A 95 11.46 -5.44 10.96
CA SER A 95 12.62 -6.30 11.21
C SER A 95 13.70 -5.52 11.96
N ASP A 96 13.76 -5.66 13.27
CA ASP A 96 14.81 -5.07 14.10
C ASP A 96 15.26 -6.09 15.17
N PRO A 97 16.56 -6.18 15.50
CA PRO A 97 17.06 -7.09 16.55
C PRO A 97 16.58 -6.68 17.95
N ASP A 98 16.37 -5.38 18.21
CA ASP A 98 15.81 -4.89 19.46
C ASP A 98 14.27 -4.78 19.33
N LEU A 99 13.57 -5.80 19.81
CA LEU A 99 12.11 -5.88 19.75
C LEU A 99 11.37 -4.91 20.70
N LEU A 100 12.10 -4.19 21.55
CA LEU A 100 11.57 -3.23 22.53
C LEU A 100 12.01 -1.79 22.28
N SER A 101 12.73 -1.52 21.21
CA SER A 101 13.24 -0.19 20.86
C SER A 101 12.11 0.84 20.68
N MET A 102 12.12 1.90 21.48
CA MET A 102 11.16 2.99 21.37
C MET A 102 11.30 3.77 20.05
N SER A 103 12.51 3.96 19.56
CA SER A 103 12.73 4.65 18.27
C SER A 103 12.17 3.85 17.09
N VAL A 104 12.25 2.52 17.16
CA VAL A 104 11.59 1.65 16.17
C VAL A 104 10.08 1.73 16.31
N TRP A 105 9.55 1.70 17.54
CA TRP A 105 8.11 1.89 17.80
C TRP A 105 7.60 3.18 17.16
N ASP A 106 8.24 4.30 17.44
CA ASP A 106 7.83 5.62 16.92
C ASP A 106 7.86 5.65 15.39
N THR A 107 8.90 5.10 14.78
CA THR A 107 9.03 4.99 13.34
C THR A 107 7.89 4.15 12.74
N GLN A 108 7.60 2.99 13.34
CA GLN A 108 6.51 2.11 12.87
C GLN A 108 5.15 2.81 12.94
N MET A 109 4.86 3.47 14.05
CA MET A 109 3.59 4.17 14.22
C MET A 109 3.48 5.39 13.29
N ASN A 110 4.55 6.17 13.13
CA ASN A 110 4.53 7.34 12.27
C ASN A 110 4.38 6.98 10.79
N VAL A 111 5.19 6.06 10.28
CA VAL A 111 5.19 5.71 8.86
C VAL A 111 4.04 4.76 8.54
N ASN A 112 3.97 3.60 9.22
CA ASN A 112 3.06 2.51 8.83
C ASN A 112 1.61 2.71 9.28
N ALA A 113 1.34 3.55 10.32
CA ALA A 113 -0.03 3.81 10.78
C ALA A 113 -0.47 5.25 10.48
N LYS A 114 0.22 6.26 11.02
CA LYS A 114 -0.13 7.67 10.81
C LYS A 114 -0.07 8.05 9.33
N GLY A 115 0.94 7.57 8.58
CA GLY A 115 1.06 7.83 7.15
C GLY A 115 -0.17 7.35 6.36
N VAL A 116 -0.70 6.16 6.68
CA VAL A 116 -1.94 5.63 6.07
C VAL A 116 -3.15 6.49 6.42
N PHE A 117 -3.27 6.92 7.69
CA PHE A 117 -4.33 7.83 8.11
C PHE A 117 -4.27 9.17 7.37
N LEU A 118 -3.07 9.77 7.24
CA LEU A 118 -2.89 11.03 6.52
C LEU A 118 -3.26 10.89 5.04
N GLY A 119 -2.94 9.75 4.42
CA GLY A 119 -3.36 9.45 3.06
C GLY A 119 -4.88 9.43 2.89
N MET A 120 -5.58 8.69 3.75
CA MET A 120 -7.04 8.67 3.75
C MET A 120 -7.61 10.08 3.99
N ARG A 121 -7.09 10.80 4.99
CA ARG A 121 -7.50 12.18 5.31
C ARG A 121 -7.35 13.14 4.12
N ALA A 122 -6.29 12.99 3.35
CA ALA A 122 -6.02 13.85 2.19
C ALA A 122 -6.95 13.59 1.00
N VAL A 123 -7.28 12.30 0.73
CA VAL A 123 -8.03 11.95 -0.48
C VAL A 123 -9.55 11.86 -0.28
N ILE A 124 -10.02 11.49 0.93
CA ILE A 124 -11.45 11.30 1.20
C ILE A 124 -12.29 12.54 0.84
N PRO A 125 -11.92 13.78 1.17
CA PRO A 125 -12.72 14.95 0.78
C PRO A 125 -12.89 15.10 -0.74
N VAL A 126 -11.85 14.76 -1.52
CA VAL A 126 -11.90 14.78 -2.99
C VAL A 126 -12.85 13.70 -3.50
N MET A 127 -12.75 12.50 -2.94
CA MET A 127 -13.60 11.35 -3.31
C MET A 127 -15.06 11.57 -2.90
N GLN A 128 -15.32 12.20 -1.73
CA GLN A 128 -16.67 12.58 -1.28
C GLN A 128 -17.32 13.56 -2.26
N LYS A 129 -16.59 14.60 -2.68
CA LYS A 129 -17.07 15.55 -3.69
C LYS A 129 -17.39 14.87 -5.02
N ALA A 130 -16.62 13.86 -5.41
CA ALA A 130 -16.83 13.08 -6.62
C ALA A 130 -17.89 11.98 -6.47
N ARG A 131 -18.33 11.67 -5.24
CA ARG A 131 -19.26 10.58 -4.90
C ARG A 131 -18.75 9.22 -5.38
N ARG A 132 -17.44 9.01 -5.38
CA ARG A 132 -16.78 7.76 -5.79
C ARG A 132 -15.33 7.73 -5.31
N GLY A 133 -14.84 6.54 -4.98
CA GLY A 133 -13.44 6.32 -4.64
C GLY A 133 -13.15 4.86 -4.29
N ALA A 134 -11.89 4.45 -4.45
CA ALA A 134 -11.40 3.17 -3.97
C ALA A 134 -10.06 3.37 -3.25
N ILE A 135 -10.00 2.97 -2.00
CA ILE A 135 -8.79 3.03 -1.17
C ILE A 135 -8.37 1.61 -0.82
N VAL A 136 -7.11 1.28 -1.08
CA VAL A 136 -6.51 0.02 -0.66
C VAL A 136 -5.34 0.32 0.26
N ASN A 137 -5.43 -0.14 1.49
CA ASN A 137 -4.40 0.02 2.50
C ASN A 137 -3.57 -1.26 2.61
N ILE A 138 -2.25 -1.17 2.43
CA ILE A 138 -1.37 -2.32 2.60
C ILE A 138 -1.04 -2.50 4.08
N SER A 139 -1.71 -3.48 4.68
CA SER A 139 -1.42 -3.95 6.02
C SER A 139 -0.30 -5.02 5.97
N SER A 140 -0.48 -6.13 6.63
CA SER A 140 0.40 -7.31 6.68
C SER A 140 -0.33 -8.46 7.38
N ILE A 141 0.14 -9.69 7.21
CA ILE A 141 -0.21 -10.79 8.13
C ILE A 141 0.10 -10.43 9.59
N SER A 142 1.11 -9.56 9.83
CA SER A 142 1.42 -9.02 11.16
C SER A 142 0.31 -8.14 11.76
N GLY A 143 -0.66 -7.73 10.98
CA GLY A 143 -1.89 -7.08 11.46
C GLY A 143 -3.02 -8.07 11.78
N LEU A 144 -2.82 -9.35 11.48
CA LEU A 144 -3.77 -10.45 11.73
C LEU A 144 -3.30 -11.38 12.84
N VAL A 145 -2.00 -11.69 12.84
CA VAL A 145 -1.35 -12.61 13.80
C VAL A 145 -0.04 -12.04 14.31
N GLY A 146 0.37 -12.42 15.52
CA GLY A 146 1.67 -12.06 16.09
C GLY A 146 2.82 -12.81 15.43
N GLN A 147 3.98 -12.16 15.29
CA GLN A 147 5.18 -12.76 14.70
C GLN A 147 6.40 -12.65 15.63
N ARG A 148 7.22 -13.72 15.71
CA ARG A 148 8.31 -13.85 16.67
C ARG A 148 9.49 -12.88 16.44
N VAL A 149 9.80 -12.55 15.20
CA VAL A 149 11.00 -11.79 14.80
C VAL A 149 10.67 -10.41 14.24
N VAL A 150 9.48 -9.92 14.57
CA VAL A 150 8.99 -8.62 14.10
C VAL A 150 8.67 -7.76 15.31
N HIS A 151 9.17 -6.53 15.32
CA HIS A 151 8.95 -5.56 16.40
C HIS A 151 7.45 -5.36 16.68
N MET A 152 7.06 -5.28 17.96
CA MET A 152 5.66 -5.09 18.36
C MET A 152 5.02 -3.84 17.74
N GLY A 153 5.77 -2.76 17.55
CA GLY A 153 5.31 -1.55 16.88
C GLY A 153 4.84 -1.77 15.44
N TYR A 154 5.49 -2.70 14.71
CA TYR A 154 5.03 -3.08 13.36
C TYR A 154 3.69 -3.82 13.42
N ASN A 155 3.57 -4.81 14.32
CA ASN A 155 2.30 -5.53 14.51
C ASN A 155 1.19 -4.55 14.91
N ALA A 156 1.47 -3.65 15.86
CA ALA A 156 0.52 -2.62 16.30
C ALA A 156 0.11 -1.67 15.16
N ALA A 157 1.09 -1.17 14.39
CA ALA A 157 0.82 -0.27 13.27
C ALA A 157 -0.01 -0.95 12.17
N LYS A 158 0.31 -2.20 11.81
CA LYS A 158 -0.45 -2.97 10.81
C LYS A 158 -1.82 -3.41 11.31
N GLY A 159 -1.97 -3.67 12.61
CA GLY A 159 -3.27 -3.83 13.28
C GLY A 159 -4.11 -2.55 13.25
N ALA A 160 -3.48 -1.38 13.47
CA ALA A 160 -4.15 -0.08 13.35
C ALA A 160 -4.64 0.17 11.91
N VAL A 161 -3.82 -0.13 10.87
CA VAL A 161 -4.24 -0.03 9.46
C VAL A 161 -5.45 -0.90 9.18
N ARG A 162 -5.46 -2.13 9.68
CA ARG A 162 -6.59 -3.06 9.59
C ARG A 162 -7.87 -2.43 10.13
N MET A 163 -7.84 -1.91 11.36
CA MET A 163 -9.03 -1.32 12.02
C MET A 163 -9.44 0.03 11.40
N MET A 164 -8.48 0.90 11.04
CA MET A 164 -8.77 2.13 10.32
C MET A 164 -9.47 1.87 8.98
N THR A 165 -9.08 0.81 8.28
CA THR A 165 -9.74 0.39 7.03
C THR A 165 -11.22 0.08 7.26
N LYS A 166 -11.55 -0.72 8.27
CA LYS A 166 -12.95 -1.04 8.61
C LYS A 166 -13.74 0.19 9.02
N ALA A 167 -13.16 1.04 9.86
CA ALA A 167 -13.81 2.28 10.29
C ALA A 167 -14.12 3.19 9.09
N ALA A 168 -13.13 3.43 8.21
CA ALA A 168 -13.32 4.24 7.03
C ALA A 168 -14.33 3.62 6.04
N ALA A 169 -14.31 2.31 5.87
CA ALA A 169 -15.27 1.60 5.03
C ALA A 169 -16.72 1.85 5.46
N VAL A 170 -16.99 1.78 6.77
CA VAL A 170 -18.33 2.03 7.33
C VAL A 170 -18.71 3.51 7.24
N GLN A 171 -17.77 4.40 7.58
CA GLN A 171 -18.02 5.85 7.67
C GLN A 171 -18.29 6.49 6.30
N PHE A 172 -17.64 6.03 5.24
CA PHE A 172 -17.66 6.68 3.92
C PHE A 172 -18.35 5.87 2.82
N ALA A 173 -18.93 4.70 3.13
CA ALA A 173 -19.62 3.86 2.14
C ALA A 173 -20.76 4.61 1.43
N ARG A 174 -21.55 5.41 2.18
CA ARG A 174 -22.66 6.20 1.61
C ARG A 174 -22.19 7.33 0.70
N ASP A 175 -20.91 7.68 0.74
CA ASP A 175 -20.29 8.63 -0.16
C ASP A 175 -19.77 7.97 -1.46
N GLY A 176 -20.02 6.68 -1.64
CA GLY A 176 -19.53 5.92 -2.80
C GLY A 176 -18.04 5.57 -2.70
N ILE A 177 -17.46 5.60 -1.49
CA ILE A 177 -16.04 5.30 -1.27
C ILE A 177 -15.91 3.90 -0.67
N ARG A 178 -15.13 3.04 -1.33
CA ARG A 178 -14.77 1.71 -0.82
C ARG A 178 -13.38 1.76 -0.21
N VAL A 179 -13.22 1.15 0.95
CA VAL A 179 -11.92 1.09 1.65
C VAL A 179 -11.66 -0.35 2.07
N ASN A 180 -10.57 -0.94 1.57
CA ASN A 180 -10.20 -2.33 1.82
C ASN A 180 -8.73 -2.44 2.23
N SER A 181 -8.33 -3.54 2.83
CA SER A 181 -6.94 -3.82 3.16
C SER A 181 -6.44 -5.11 2.51
N VAL A 182 -5.19 -5.07 2.05
CA VAL A 182 -4.44 -6.24 1.61
C VAL A 182 -3.41 -6.57 2.69
N HIS A 183 -3.25 -7.86 2.98
CA HIS A 183 -2.37 -8.37 4.02
C HIS A 183 -1.33 -9.32 3.42
N PRO A 184 -0.21 -8.77 2.89
CA PRO A 184 0.86 -9.59 2.35
C PRO A 184 1.50 -10.47 3.42
N GLY A 185 1.88 -11.70 3.02
CA GLY A 185 2.69 -12.61 3.80
C GLY A 185 4.18 -12.40 3.62
N MET A 186 4.93 -13.49 3.50
CA MET A 186 6.37 -13.46 3.23
C MET A 186 6.61 -13.04 1.79
N MET A 187 7.02 -11.78 1.63
CA MET A 187 7.38 -11.15 0.36
C MET A 187 8.90 -10.97 0.25
N PRO A 188 9.49 -10.68 -0.92
CA PRO A 188 10.88 -10.29 -1.03
C PRO A 188 11.26 -9.21 -0.01
N PRO A 189 12.51 -9.18 0.49
CA PRO A 189 12.92 -8.23 1.51
C PRO A 189 12.70 -6.78 1.08
N MET A 190 12.17 -5.97 1.99
CA MET A 190 12.11 -4.53 1.81
C MET A 190 13.51 -3.92 1.95
N ARG A 191 13.76 -2.74 1.39
CA ARG A 191 15.03 -2.00 1.57
C ARG A 191 15.39 -1.75 3.04
N THR A 192 14.37 -1.64 3.89
CA THR A 192 14.50 -1.43 5.34
C THR A 192 14.58 -2.73 6.15
N SER A 193 14.54 -3.89 5.49
CA SER A 193 14.67 -5.18 6.17
C SER A 193 16.10 -5.37 6.66
N LYS A 194 16.23 -5.77 7.93
CA LYS A 194 17.51 -6.12 8.58
C LYS A 194 17.57 -7.65 8.77
N LEU A 195 17.11 -8.10 9.93
CA LEU A 195 17.12 -9.52 10.33
C LEU A 195 16.32 -10.41 9.33
N THR A 196 15.17 -9.96 8.86
CA THR A 196 14.35 -10.72 7.92
C THR A 196 14.89 -10.74 6.48
N ALA A 197 15.99 -10.06 6.18
CA ALA A 197 16.73 -10.18 4.91
C ALA A 197 17.80 -11.29 4.95
N ASP A 198 18.18 -11.77 6.15
CA ASP A 198 19.12 -12.87 6.30
C ASP A 198 18.55 -14.17 5.70
N PRO A 199 19.30 -14.90 4.86
CA PRO A 199 18.80 -16.09 4.16
C PRO A 199 18.31 -17.21 5.09
N GLU A 200 18.99 -17.46 6.22
CA GLU A 200 18.61 -18.51 7.17
C GLU A 200 17.34 -18.11 7.94
N VAL A 201 17.25 -16.85 8.34
CA VAL A 201 16.03 -16.31 8.96
C VAL A 201 14.85 -16.41 7.96
N ARG A 202 15.05 -16.02 6.71
CA ARG A 202 14.02 -16.14 5.68
C ARG A 202 13.53 -17.56 5.48
N LYS A 203 14.44 -18.53 5.40
CA LYS A 203 14.10 -19.94 5.27
C LYS A 203 13.18 -20.39 6.42
N SER A 204 13.47 -19.97 7.65
CA SER A 204 12.64 -20.29 8.81
C SER A 204 11.27 -19.60 8.78
N LEU A 205 11.17 -18.40 8.17
CA LEU A 205 9.93 -17.66 8.02
C LEU A 205 9.04 -18.20 6.87
N ILE A 206 9.65 -18.79 5.85
CA ILE A 206 8.93 -19.39 4.71
C ILE A 206 8.45 -20.81 5.05
N ALA A 207 9.18 -21.54 5.88
CA ALA A 207 8.83 -22.92 6.23
C ALA A 207 7.38 -23.15 6.68
N PRO A 208 6.75 -22.26 7.47
CA PRO A 208 5.33 -22.42 7.86
C PRO A 208 4.32 -21.98 6.77
N VAL A 209 4.75 -21.44 5.65
CA VAL A 209 3.84 -21.03 4.56
C VAL A 209 3.32 -22.28 3.84
N PRO A 210 2.00 -22.54 3.80
CA PRO A 210 1.46 -23.76 3.17
C PRO A 210 1.86 -23.93 1.69
N MET A 211 1.97 -22.82 0.93
CA MET A 211 2.44 -22.89 -0.47
C MET A 211 3.95 -23.11 -0.60
N GLY A 212 4.71 -23.17 0.49
CA GLY A 212 6.15 -23.50 0.52
C GLY A 212 7.09 -22.49 -0.13
N ARG A 213 6.64 -21.26 -0.39
CA ARG A 213 7.42 -20.21 -1.05
C ARG A 213 7.06 -18.82 -0.55
N GLU A 214 7.93 -17.87 -0.82
CA GLU A 214 7.56 -16.46 -0.71
C GLU A 214 6.63 -16.03 -1.86
N GLY A 215 5.85 -14.97 -1.64
CA GLY A 215 5.04 -14.34 -2.67
C GLY A 215 5.88 -13.51 -3.63
N ARG A 216 5.33 -13.21 -4.80
CA ARG A 216 5.87 -12.24 -5.75
C ARG A 216 5.13 -10.92 -5.59
N VAL A 217 5.81 -9.80 -5.84
CA VAL A 217 5.22 -8.45 -5.72
C VAL A 217 4.00 -8.27 -6.64
N GLU A 218 3.98 -8.95 -7.78
CA GLU A 218 2.87 -8.95 -8.72
C GLU A 218 1.61 -9.60 -8.14
N GLU A 219 1.74 -10.58 -7.24
CA GLU A 219 0.59 -11.24 -6.61
C GLU A 219 -0.17 -10.26 -5.69
N VAL A 220 0.56 -9.35 -5.03
CA VAL A 220 -0.05 -8.23 -4.28
C VAL A 220 -0.62 -7.18 -5.23
N ALA A 221 0.07 -6.86 -6.33
CA ALA A 221 -0.42 -5.90 -7.32
C ALA A 221 -1.75 -6.35 -7.94
N TYR A 222 -1.95 -7.64 -8.21
CA TYR A 222 -3.23 -8.18 -8.70
C TYR A 222 -4.36 -8.04 -7.67
N ALA A 223 -4.09 -8.25 -6.38
CA ALA A 223 -5.06 -8.02 -5.32
C ALA A 223 -5.45 -6.54 -5.24
N ASN A 224 -4.47 -5.64 -5.32
CA ASN A 224 -4.70 -4.19 -5.36
C ASN A 224 -5.55 -3.80 -6.59
N LEU A 225 -5.24 -4.35 -7.77
CA LEU A 225 -5.99 -4.10 -8.99
C LEU A 225 -7.45 -4.54 -8.85
N PHE A 226 -7.71 -5.73 -8.35
CA PHE A 226 -9.06 -6.22 -8.11
C PHE A 226 -9.84 -5.29 -7.18
N LEU A 227 -9.28 -4.98 -6.01
CA LEU A 227 -9.96 -4.15 -5.02
C LEU A 227 -10.15 -2.69 -5.48
N ALA A 228 -9.27 -2.17 -6.34
CA ALA A 228 -9.38 -0.83 -6.91
C ALA A 228 -10.37 -0.75 -8.08
N SER A 229 -10.66 -1.86 -8.75
CA SER A 229 -11.52 -1.93 -9.93
C SER A 229 -13.01 -1.94 -9.59
N ASP A 230 -13.86 -1.76 -10.60
CA ASP A 230 -15.33 -1.82 -10.45
C ASP A 230 -15.83 -3.27 -10.23
N GLU A 231 -15.00 -4.28 -10.46
CA GLU A 231 -15.31 -5.69 -10.13
C GLU A 231 -15.52 -5.87 -8.62
N ALA A 232 -14.88 -5.03 -7.79
CA ALA A 232 -15.05 -5.01 -6.34
C ALA A 232 -16.12 -4.00 -5.87
N SER A 233 -17.08 -3.63 -6.72
CA SER A 233 -18.07 -2.56 -6.44
C SER A 233 -18.92 -2.78 -5.19
N TYR A 234 -19.08 -4.03 -4.76
CA TYR A 234 -19.83 -4.38 -3.53
C TYR A 234 -18.93 -4.87 -2.40
N ILE A 235 -17.60 -4.60 -2.50
CA ILE A 235 -16.61 -5.03 -1.51
C ILE A 235 -16.03 -3.79 -0.81
N THR A 236 -16.30 -3.65 0.49
CA THR A 236 -15.71 -2.63 1.36
C THR A 236 -15.49 -3.19 2.77
N GLY A 237 -14.41 -2.80 3.43
CA GLY A 237 -14.03 -3.29 4.76
C GLY A 237 -13.40 -4.69 4.78
N VAL A 238 -13.06 -5.26 3.62
CA VAL A 238 -12.46 -6.61 3.55
C VAL A 238 -11.00 -6.57 4.00
N GLU A 239 -10.59 -7.64 4.64
CA GLU A 239 -9.21 -8.01 4.91
C GLU A 239 -8.84 -9.12 3.92
N LEU A 240 -7.98 -8.83 2.94
CA LEU A 240 -7.58 -9.79 1.91
C LEU A 240 -6.14 -10.27 2.13
N PRO A 241 -5.91 -11.45 2.73
CA PRO A 241 -4.58 -12.04 2.82
C PRO A 241 -4.04 -12.40 1.43
N VAL A 242 -2.75 -12.11 1.20
CA VAL A 242 -1.96 -12.54 0.03
C VAL A 242 -0.68 -13.15 0.60
N ASP A 243 -0.79 -14.36 1.17
CA ASP A 243 0.16 -14.88 2.13
C ASP A 243 0.52 -16.36 1.95
N GLY A 244 0.05 -16.98 0.87
CA GLY A 244 0.29 -18.40 0.60
C GLY A 244 -0.37 -19.35 1.59
N GLY A 245 -1.44 -18.88 2.29
CA GLY A 245 -2.20 -19.64 3.27
C GLY A 245 -1.68 -19.54 4.70
N PHE A 246 -0.71 -18.64 4.96
CA PHE A 246 -0.05 -18.53 6.27
C PHE A 246 -1.04 -18.30 7.44
N VAL A 247 -2.07 -17.47 7.25
CA VAL A 247 -3.06 -17.19 8.32
C VAL A 247 -4.27 -18.14 8.29
N ALA A 248 -4.30 -19.12 7.41
CA ALA A 248 -5.38 -20.10 7.33
C ALA A 248 -5.17 -21.32 8.25
N VAL A 249 -3.98 -21.45 8.85
CA VAL A 249 -3.55 -22.57 9.70
C VAL A 249 -3.16 -22.09 11.09
#